data_8639022e1c393e4c7fdb054182ff324f
#
_entry.id   8639022e1c393e4c7fdb054182ff324f
#
_cell.length_a   1.000
_cell.length_b   1.000
_cell.length_c   1.000
_cell.angle_alpha   90.00
_cell.angle_beta   90.00
_cell.angle_gamma   90.00
#
_symmetry.space_group_name_H-M   'P 1'
#
loop_
_entity.id
_entity.type
_entity.pdbx_description
1 polymer ?
#
loop_
_entity_poly.entity_id
_entity_poly.type
_entity_poly.pdbx_seq_one_letter_code
_entity_poly.pdbx_strand_id
1 'polypeptide(L)'
;MYIYGILNSNASLHLSIPKDLLLGESESNGVVYTIPHQDISALVRDSEIVDYTHMRKDILARFLIGHQTVIERVMTPQTTIIPMRLGTFAQDETEVRDILSKGYNLIKEIFERISNKIEIDVVASWSDFNSIIKEAGEEKEIKEFKEKLLSNPKGITVDDQMKIGSMLKKALDERRDKFAKEIQDNLKTFCVDFKTHELMDDKMVVNIAFLVDKDKREDFDKKVEELNAKFNEKLNFRCVGPLPPYSFYTLEIKTLKNEEVDWAKKKLGILNDITGKDEIKKAYQRQAFSTHPDKNPNNPCAEKEFDEVNKAYKILADYCVALEQANPVRDEKSLHGTNQQDKIPFDREMFKENAILVRVRE
;
A
#
# COMPACT_ATOMS: atom_id res chain seq x y z
N MET A 1 -13.10 -15.08 -10.17
CA MET A 1 -12.06 -14.59 -11.11
C MET A 1 -11.00 -13.84 -10.32
N TYR A 2 -9.73 -14.08 -10.58
CA TYR A 2 -8.60 -13.35 -9.98
C TYR A 2 -8.19 -12.18 -10.87
N ILE A 3 -7.96 -10.98 -10.28
CA ILE A 3 -7.60 -9.76 -11.01
C ILE A 3 -6.14 -9.40 -10.71
N TYR A 4 -5.29 -9.34 -11.73
CA TYR A 4 -3.87 -8.99 -11.63
C TYR A 4 -3.63 -7.48 -11.64
N GLY A 5 -4.33 -6.77 -12.53
CA GLY A 5 -4.16 -5.34 -12.75
C GLY A 5 -5.10 -4.81 -13.81
N ILE A 6 -5.00 -3.51 -14.07
CA ILE A 6 -5.77 -2.83 -15.11
C ILE A 6 -4.80 -2.26 -16.13
N LEU A 7 -5.10 -2.46 -17.41
CA LEU A 7 -4.31 -2.02 -18.55
C LEU A 7 -4.90 -0.75 -19.18
N ASN A 8 -4.04 0.12 -19.70
CA ASN A 8 -4.42 1.31 -20.47
C ASN A 8 -4.77 0.96 -21.94
N SER A 9 -5.31 -0.21 -22.17
CA SER A 9 -5.66 -0.72 -23.49
C SER A 9 -6.87 -1.62 -23.39
N ASN A 10 -7.75 -1.58 -24.38
CA ASN A 10 -8.88 -2.50 -24.52
C ASN A 10 -8.60 -3.66 -25.50
N ALA A 11 -7.35 -3.83 -25.90
CA ALA A 11 -6.94 -4.92 -26.78
C ALA A 11 -7.13 -6.29 -26.11
N SER A 12 -7.63 -7.26 -26.88
CA SER A 12 -7.74 -8.63 -26.42
C SER A 12 -6.34 -9.24 -26.24
N LEU A 13 -6.07 -9.72 -25.04
CA LEU A 13 -4.84 -10.42 -24.68
C LEU A 13 -5.18 -11.81 -24.17
N HIS A 14 -4.42 -12.81 -24.60
CA HIS A 14 -4.47 -14.16 -24.06
C HIS A 14 -3.04 -14.66 -23.82
N LEU A 15 -2.71 -14.94 -22.56
CA LEU A 15 -1.39 -15.41 -22.16
C LEU A 15 -1.53 -16.78 -21.48
N SER A 16 -0.74 -17.74 -21.92
CA SER A 16 -0.57 -18.99 -21.21
C SER A 16 0.52 -18.83 -20.16
N ILE A 17 0.18 -19.08 -18.91
CA ILE A 17 1.10 -19.00 -17.79
C ILE A 17 1.41 -20.42 -17.31
N PRO A 18 2.68 -20.79 -17.07
CA PRO A 18 3.04 -22.06 -16.48
C PRO A 18 2.31 -22.31 -15.16
N LYS A 19 1.81 -23.53 -14.96
CA LYS A 19 0.99 -23.88 -13.80
C LYS A 19 1.73 -23.71 -12.45
N ASP A 20 3.02 -23.86 -12.44
CA ASP A 20 3.90 -23.70 -11.27
C ASP A 20 4.00 -22.23 -10.78
N LEU A 21 3.67 -21.28 -11.65
CA LEU A 21 3.58 -19.85 -11.33
C LEU A 21 2.17 -19.41 -10.98
N LEU A 22 1.18 -20.29 -11.08
CA LEU A 22 -0.22 -19.97 -10.87
C LEU A 22 -0.67 -20.36 -9.47
N LEU A 23 -1.57 -19.59 -8.96
CA LEU A 23 -2.16 -19.68 -7.65
C LEU A 23 -3.37 -20.62 -7.66
N GLY A 24 -3.36 -21.62 -6.78
CA GLY A 24 -4.47 -22.54 -6.57
C GLY A 24 -4.54 -23.65 -7.62
N GLU A 25 -5.04 -24.80 -7.18
CA GLU A 25 -5.44 -25.89 -8.06
C GLU A 25 -6.73 -25.48 -8.78
N SER A 26 -6.58 -24.81 -9.93
CA SER A 26 -7.69 -24.55 -10.82
C SER A 26 -7.57 -25.49 -12.02
N GLU A 27 -8.67 -26.15 -12.37
CA GLU A 27 -8.78 -26.92 -13.62
C GLU A 27 -8.68 -26.01 -14.86
N SER A 28 -8.73 -24.69 -14.68
CA SER A 28 -8.53 -23.72 -15.73
C SER A 28 -7.09 -23.79 -16.25
N ASN A 29 -6.95 -23.85 -17.55
CA ASN A 29 -5.69 -24.06 -18.31
C ASN A 29 -4.60 -22.98 -18.14
N GLY A 30 -4.55 -22.26 -17.03
CA GLY A 30 -3.53 -21.24 -16.79
C GLY A 30 -3.57 -20.07 -17.75
N VAL A 31 -4.72 -19.79 -18.36
CA VAL A 31 -4.91 -18.69 -19.30
C VAL A 31 -5.25 -17.43 -18.55
N VAL A 32 -4.41 -16.41 -18.74
CA VAL A 32 -4.67 -15.03 -18.32
C VAL A 32 -5.17 -14.25 -19.54
N TYR A 33 -6.25 -13.50 -19.37
CA TYR A 33 -6.89 -12.78 -20.46
C TYR A 33 -7.41 -11.42 -20.01
N THR A 34 -7.86 -10.60 -20.96
CA THR A 34 -8.38 -9.25 -20.67
C THR A 34 -9.90 -9.19 -20.80
N ILE A 35 -10.53 -8.48 -19.88
CA ILE A 35 -11.94 -8.06 -19.93
C ILE A 35 -11.96 -6.56 -20.22
N PRO A 36 -12.40 -6.12 -21.40
CA PRO A 36 -12.37 -4.72 -21.80
C PRO A 36 -13.57 -3.93 -21.23
N HIS A 37 -13.32 -2.65 -20.95
CA HIS A 37 -14.33 -1.64 -20.67
C HIS A 37 -13.86 -0.30 -21.23
N GLN A 38 -14.58 0.23 -22.23
CA GLN A 38 -14.17 1.44 -22.96
C GLN A 38 -12.74 1.30 -23.54
N ASP A 39 -11.79 2.10 -23.12
CA ASP A 39 -10.39 2.13 -23.56
C ASP A 39 -9.42 1.48 -22.56
N ILE A 40 -9.92 0.86 -21.50
CA ILE A 40 -9.16 0.12 -20.50
C ILE A 40 -9.58 -1.34 -20.45
N SER A 41 -8.78 -2.20 -19.82
CA SER A 41 -9.18 -3.59 -19.55
C SER A 41 -8.62 -4.12 -18.25
N ALA A 42 -9.35 -5.04 -17.61
CA ALA A 42 -8.84 -5.80 -16.48
C ALA A 42 -8.08 -7.03 -16.97
N LEU A 43 -6.90 -7.29 -16.42
CA LEU A 43 -6.12 -8.50 -16.65
C LEU A 43 -6.55 -9.55 -15.62
N VAL A 44 -7.19 -10.63 -16.08
CA VAL A 44 -7.85 -11.60 -15.21
C VAL A 44 -7.49 -13.04 -15.52
N ARG A 45 -7.81 -13.93 -14.59
CA ARG A 45 -7.78 -15.38 -14.75
C ARG A 45 -8.96 -16.00 -14.02
N ASP A 46 -9.54 -17.06 -14.58
CA ASP A 46 -10.49 -17.87 -13.85
C ASP A 46 -9.80 -18.57 -12.69
N SER A 47 -10.30 -18.37 -11.50
CA SER A 47 -9.77 -18.91 -10.26
C SER A 47 -10.84 -18.94 -9.19
N GLU A 48 -10.78 -19.92 -8.32
CA GLU A 48 -11.53 -19.89 -7.06
C GLU A 48 -11.00 -18.78 -6.15
N ILE A 49 -11.85 -18.32 -5.24
CA ILE A 49 -11.46 -17.34 -4.23
C ILE A 49 -10.59 -18.04 -3.18
N VAL A 50 -9.39 -17.54 -2.98
CA VAL A 50 -8.43 -18.07 -2.01
C VAL A 50 -8.28 -17.08 -0.86
N ASP A 51 -8.41 -17.59 0.38
CA ASP A 51 -8.12 -16.80 1.58
C ASP A 51 -6.61 -16.84 1.90
N TYR A 52 -5.95 -15.70 1.83
CA TYR A 52 -4.53 -15.54 2.12
C TYR A 52 -4.22 -15.22 3.59
N THR A 53 -5.25 -14.98 4.43
CA THR A 53 -5.10 -14.40 5.78
C THR A 53 -4.25 -15.27 6.71
N HIS A 54 -4.36 -16.60 6.57
CA HIS A 54 -3.65 -17.56 7.42
C HIS A 54 -2.63 -18.41 6.64
N MET A 55 -2.25 -17.95 5.45
CA MET A 55 -1.34 -18.71 4.60
C MET A 55 0.09 -18.62 5.11
N ARG A 56 0.84 -19.71 5.00
CA ARG A 56 2.26 -19.76 5.35
C ARG A 56 3.06 -18.78 4.47
N LYS A 57 4.06 -18.14 5.07
CA LYS A 57 4.87 -17.09 4.39
C LYS A 57 5.56 -17.59 3.11
N ASP A 58 6.03 -18.85 3.10
CA ASP A 58 6.68 -19.42 1.92
C ASP A 58 5.71 -19.66 0.76
N ILE A 59 4.47 -20.04 1.05
CA ILE A 59 3.40 -20.18 0.07
C ILE A 59 2.97 -18.81 -0.43
N LEU A 60 2.75 -17.85 0.47
CA LEU A 60 2.40 -16.47 0.11
C LEU A 60 3.47 -15.82 -0.78
N ALA A 61 4.76 -16.07 -0.52
CA ALA A 61 5.85 -15.57 -1.35
C ALA A 61 5.80 -16.11 -2.79
N ARG A 62 5.47 -17.40 -2.98
CA ARG A 62 5.27 -17.96 -4.34
C ARG A 62 4.12 -17.28 -5.06
N PHE A 63 3.06 -16.97 -4.35
CA PHE A 63 1.91 -16.26 -4.89
C PHE A 63 2.25 -14.84 -5.32
N LEU A 64 3.02 -14.12 -4.52
CA LEU A 64 3.53 -12.81 -4.89
C LEU A 64 4.39 -12.88 -6.15
N ILE A 65 5.32 -13.84 -6.23
CA ILE A 65 6.18 -14.03 -7.40
C ILE A 65 5.34 -14.34 -8.64
N GLY A 66 4.35 -15.24 -8.54
CA GLY A 66 3.46 -15.58 -9.66
C GLY A 66 2.64 -14.38 -10.12
N HIS A 67 2.06 -13.61 -9.18
CA HIS A 67 1.32 -12.39 -9.47
C HIS A 67 2.19 -11.36 -10.20
N GLN A 68 3.37 -11.09 -9.66
CA GLN A 68 4.33 -10.15 -10.24
C GLN A 68 4.80 -10.61 -11.63
N THR A 69 5.12 -11.90 -11.81
CA THR A 69 5.54 -12.45 -13.11
C THR A 69 4.50 -12.23 -14.20
N VAL A 70 3.20 -12.41 -13.88
CA VAL A 70 2.12 -12.14 -14.83
C VAL A 70 2.08 -10.68 -15.24
N ILE A 71 2.15 -9.77 -14.26
CA ILE A 71 2.12 -8.33 -14.50
C ILE A 71 3.33 -7.90 -15.35
N GLU A 72 4.53 -8.34 -15.01
CA GLU A 72 5.76 -8.00 -15.74
C GLU A 72 5.74 -8.48 -17.19
N ARG A 73 5.14 -9.66 -17.48
CA ARG A 73 5.00 -10.17 -18.85
C ARG A 73 4.11 -9.33 -19.74
N VAL A 74 3.17 -8.61 -19.16
CA VAL A 74 2.23 -7.74 -19.91
C VAL A 74 2.79 -6.33 -20.04
N MET A 75 3.73 -5.97 -19.17
CA MET A 75 4.40 -4.67 -19.22
C MET A 75 5.27 -4.55 -20.47
N THR A 76 4.90 -3.63 -21.35
CA THR A 76 5.68 -3.27 -22.54
C THR A 76 5.92 -1.76 -22.56
N PRO A 77 6.76 -1.24 -23.45
CA PRO A 77 6.90 0.22 -23.60
C PRO A 77 5.57 0.93 -23.89
N GLN A 78 4.64 0.27 -24.59
CA GLN A 78 3.34 0.82 -24.98
C GLN A 78 2.21 0.52 -23.98
N THR A 79 2.39 -0.51 -23.13
CA THR A 79 1.36 -0.94 -22.18
C THR A 79 1.73 -0.51 -20.77
N THR A 80 0.88 0.31 -20.18
CA THR A 80 0.97 0.68 -18.76
C THR A 80 -0.05 -0.14 -17.98
N ILE A 81 0.35 -0.66 -16.84
CA ILE A 81 -0.52 -1.44 -15.95
C ILE A 81 -0.58 -0.78 -14.57
N ILE A 82 -1.79 -0.66 -14.03
CA ILE A 82 -2.01 -0.36 -12.62
C ILE A 82 -2.16 -1.70 -11.92
N PRO A 83 -1.22 -2.07 -11.03
CA PRO A 83 -1.29 -3.35 -10.33
C PRO A 83 -2.44 -3.37 -9.34
N MET A 84 -3.08 -4.53 -9.20
CA MET A 84 -4.04 -4.78 -8.14
C MET A 84 -3.33 -5.38 -6.92
N ARG A 85 -3.93 -5.19 -5.75
CA ARG A 85 -3.45 -5.88 -4.54
C ARG A 85 -3.54 -7.39 -4.71
N LEU A 86 -2.53 -8.12 -4.23
CA LEU A 86 -2.57 -9.59 -4.17
C LEU A 86 -3.85 -10.04 -3.44
N GLY A 87 -4.54 -11.04 -4.02
CA GLY A 87 -5.79 -11.54 -3.46
C GLY A 87 -7.03 -10.73 -3.85
N THR A 88 -6.95 -9.95 -4.92
CA THR A 88 -8.12 -9.27 -5.49
C THR A 88 -8.90 -10.24 -6.38
N PHE A 89 -10.15 -10.49 -6.00
CA PHE A 89 -11.07 -11.37 -6.72
C PHE A 89 -12.36 -10.64 -7.06
N ALA A 90 -12.97 -11.05 -8.16
CA ALA A 90 -14.37 -10.80 -8.51
C ALA A 90 -15.10 -12.16 -8.62
N GLN A 91 -16.42 -12.15 -8.42
CA GLN A 91 -17.26 -13.36 -8.54
C GLN A 91 -17.31 -13.85 -9.98
N ASP A 92 -17.54 -12.92 -10.90
CA ASP A 92 -17.68 -13.19 -12.33
C ASP A 92 -17.24 -12.00 -13.20
N GLU A 93 -17.40 -12.12 -14.51
CA GLU A 93 -17.09 -11.07 -15.48
C GLU A 93 -17.96 -9.82 -15.29
N THR A 94 -19.18 -9.96 -14.82
CA THR A 94 -20.10 -8.82 -14.59
C THR A 94 -19.53 -7.93 -13.48
N GLU A 95 -19.10 -8.53 -12.36
CA GLU A 95 -18.48 -7.79 -11.27
C GLU A 95 -17.16 -7.12 -11.71
N VAL A 96 -16.36 -7.77 -12.58
CA VAL A 96 -15.16 -7.14 -13.14
C VAL A 96 -15.52 -5.90 -13.97
N ARG A 97 -16.56 -5.98 -14.81
CA ARG A 97 -17.03 -4.82 -15.59
C ARG A 97 -17.58 -3.70 -14.72
N ASP A 98 -18.26 -4.04 -13.64
CA ASP A 98 -18.75 -3.09 -12.64
C ASP A 98 -17.60 -2.37 -11.94
N ILE A 99 -16.55 -3.09 -11.55
CA ILE A 99 -15.33 -2.52 -10.98
C ILE A 99 -14.71 -1.50 -11.93
N LEU A 100 -14.54 -1.88 -13.21
CA LEU A 100 -13.97 -1.00 -14.23
C LEU A 100 -14.85 0.23 -14.45
N SER A 101 -16.16 0.05 -14.52
CA SER A 101 -17.13 1.13 -14.75
C SER A 101 -17.15 2.12 -13.59
N LYS A 102 -17.27 1.64 -12.36
CA LYS A 102 -17.32 2.48 -11.14
C LYS A 102 -16.00 3.17 -10.85
N GLY A 103 -14.88 2.48 -11.12
CA GLY A 103 -13.53 3.02 -10.94
C GLY A 103 -12.99 3.82 -12.11
N TYR A 104 -13.71 3.95 -13.22
CA TYR A 104 -13.18 4.43 -14.50
C TYR A 104 -12.45 5.78 -14.40
N ASN A 105 -13.06 6.78 -13.78
CA ASN A 105 -12.46 8.11 -13.66
C ASN A 105 -11.17 8.08 -12.84
N LEU A 106 -11.18 7.41 -11.68
CA LEU A 106 -9.98 7.25 -10.84
C LEU A 106 -8.87 6.50 -11.61
N ILE A 107 -9.23 5.42 -12.33
CA ILE A 107 -8.29 4.64 -13.12
C ILE A 107 -7.65 5.50 -14.20
N LYS A 108 -8.44 6.34 -14.90
CA LYS A 108 -7.93 7.26 -15.92
C LYS A 108 -6.98 8.31 -15.34
N GLU A 109 -7.33 8.93 -14.21
CA GLU A 109 -6.44 9.85 -13.51
C GLU A 109 -5.11 9.20 -13.13
N ILE A 110 -5.14 7.95 -12.65
CA ILE A 110 -3.91 7.22 -12.32
C ILE A 110 -3.09 6.99 -13.59
N PHE A 111 -3.72 6.54 -14.70
CA PHE A 111 -2.99 6.34 -15.94
C PHE A 111 -2.32 7.62 -16.45
N GLU A 112 -2.95 8.77 -16.33
CA GLU A 112 -2.33 10.06 -16.67
C GLU A 112 -1.08 10.33 -15.81
N ARG A 113 -1.16 10.03 -14.51
CA ARG A 113 -0.04 10.23 -13.57
C ARG A 113 1.13 9.28 -13.78
N ILE A 114 0.86 8.02 -14.18
CA ILE A 114 1.89 6.98 -14.37
C ILE A 114 2.30 6.78 -15.83
N SER A 115 1.67 7.53 -16.75
CA SER A 115 2.04 7.47 -18.17
C SER A 115 3.53 7.72 -18.33
N ASN A 116 4.19 6.86 -19.12
CA ASN A 116 5.63 6.91 -19.36
C ASN A 116 6.53 6.80 -18.10
N LYS A 117 6.01 6.22 -17.00
CA LYS A 117 6.77 6.05 -15.76
C LYS A 117 6.96 4.59 -15.41
N ILE A 118 8.02 4.34 -14.65
CA ILE A 118 8.36 3.04 -14.06
C ILE A 118 8.75 3.23 -12.61
N GLU A 119 8.59 2.19 -11.81
CA GLU A 119 9.14 2.13 -10.46
C GLU A 119 10.50 1.44 -10.49
N ILE A 120 11.45 2.01 -9.75
CA ILE A 120 12.76 1.42 -9.48
C ILE A 120 12.97 1.43 -7.98
N ASP A 121 13.12 0.23 -7.41
CA ASP A 121 13.43 0.08 -5.99
C ASP A 121 14.94 0.09 -5.78
N VAL A 122 15.40 0.95 -4.90
CA VAL A 122 16.80 1.05 -4.49
C VAL A 122 16.93 0.60 -3.05
N VAL A 123 17.69 -0.46 -2.85
CA VAL A 123 18.06 -0.99 -1.54
C VAL A 123 19.56 -0.82 -1.36
N ALA A 124 20.00 -0.26 -0.23
CA ALA A 124 21.40 -0.27 0.15
C ALA A 124 21.55 -0.87 1.55
N SER A 125 22.56 -1.70 1.72
CA SER A 125 22.87 -2.37 2.99
C SER A 125 24.35 -2.17 3.31
N TRP A 126 24.71 -2.20 4.60
CA TRP A 126 26.10 -2.18 5.02
C TRP A 126 26.87 -3.34 4.39
N SER A 127 28.02 -3.08 3.81
CA SER A 127 28.90 -4.11 3.22
C SER A 127 29.52 -5.00 4.30
N ASP A 128 29.95 -4.40 5.42
CA ASP A 128 30.41 -5.09 6.63
C ASP A 128 29.79 -4.44 7.88
N PHE A 129 28.63 -4.99 8.28
CA PHE A 129 27.90 -4.49 9.45
C PHE A 129 28.70 -4.63 10.76
N ASN A 130 29.53 -5.68 10.89
CA ASN A 130 30.34 -5.87 12.07
C ASN A 130 31.42 -4.79 12.20
N SER A 131 32.02 -4.36 11.09
CA SER A 131 32.96 -3.23 11.09
C SER A 131 32.27 -1.93 11.50
N ILE A 132 31.07 -1.68 10.99
CA ILE A 132 30.28 -0.49 11.35
C ILE A 132 29.96 -0.47 12.85
N ILE A 133 29.57 -1.62 13.43
CA ILE A 133 29.34 -1.75 14.89
C ILE A 133 30.63 -1.43 15.68
N LYS A 134 31.77 -1.95 15.24
CA LYS A 134 33.06 -1.67 15.87
C LYS A 134 33.42 -0.19 15.81
N GLU A 135 33.29 0.43 14.64
CA GLU A 135 33.54 1.86 14.46
C GLU A 135 32.61 2.71 15.31
N ALA A 136 31.33 2.37 15.43
CA ALA A 136 30.39 3.06 16.30
C ALA A 136 30.79 2.91 17.79
N GLY A 137 31.29 1.73 18.17
CA GLY A 137 31.79 1.46 19.54
C GLY A 137 33.04 2.24 19.91
N GLU A 138 33.81 2.77 18.93
CA GLU A 138 34.98 3.63 19.14
C GLU A 138 34.61 5.13 19.20
N GLU A 139 33.34 5.51 19.02
CA GLU A 139 32.89 6.88 19.23
C GLU A 139 33.15 7.33 20.68
N LYS A 140 33.61 8.57 20.84
CA LYS A 140 34.16 9.08 22.09
C LYS A 140 33.26 8.80 23.31
N GLU A 141 31.97 9.08 23.20
CA GLU A 141 31.03 8.90 24.32
C GLU A 141 30.85 7.43 24.69
N ILE A 142 30.78 6.54 23.69
CA ILE A 142 30.61 5.10 23.90
C ILE A 142 31.88 4.50 24.47
N LYS A 143 33.02 4.90 23.94
CA LYS A 143 34.35 4.46 24.41
C LYS A 143 34.60 4.87 25.88
N GLU A 144 34.40 6.13 26.21
CA GLU A 144 34.56 6.64 27.59
C GLU A 144 33.60 5.90 28.55
N PHE A 145 32.37 5.65 28.14
CA PHE A 145 31.42 4.89 28.94
C PHE A 145 31.88 3.44 29.17
N LYS A 146 32.35 2.78 28.08
CA LYS A 146 32.87 1.41 28.11
C LYS A 146 34.10 1.30 29.07
N GLU A 147 35.04 2.23 28.96
CA GLU A 147 36.24 2.29 29.80
C GLU A 147 35.86 2.47 31.30
N LYS A 148 34.85 3.34 31.55
CA LYS A 148 34.34 3.52 32.92
C LYS A 148 33.68 2.25 33.47
N LEU A 149 32.94 1.49 32.64
CA LEU A 149 32.34 0.23 33.04
C LEU A 149 33.40 -0.86 33.35
N LEU A 150 34.41 -0.96 32.51
CA LEU A 150 35.52 -1.92 32.72
C LEU A 150 36.37 -1.62 33.94
N SER A 151 36.42 -0.36 34.37
CA SER A 151 37.13 0.09 35.60
C SER A 151 36.31 -0.07 36.86
N ASN A 152 35.03 -0.50 36.77
CA ASN A 152 34.13 -0.61 37.92
C ASN A 152 34.41 -1.91 38.71
N PRO A 153 34.86 -1.85 40.00
CA PRO A 153 35.14 -3.05 40.80
C PRO A 153 33.91 -3.92 41.10
N LYS A 154 32.70 -3.34 40.93
CA LYS A 154 31.42 -4.04 41.20
C LYS A 154 30.94 -4.85 39.97
N GLY A 155 31.71 -4.80 38.87
CA GLY A 155 31.33 -5.48 37.61
C GLY A 155 30.30 -4.70 36.81
N ILE A 156 29.92 -5.26 35.66
CA ILE A 156 28.95 -4.68 34.70
C ILE A 156 27.56 -5.19 35.05
N THR A 157 26.61 -4.28 35.25
CA THR A 157 25.21 -4.60 35.54
C THR A 157 24.42 -4.78 34.23
N VAL A 158 23.19 -5.35 34.33
CA VAL A 158 22.28 -5.45 33.20
C VAL A 158 21.88 -4.07 32.68
N ASP A 159 21.68 -3.11 33.58
CA ASP A 159 21.35 -1.72 33.21
C ASP A 159 22.48 -1.06 32.42
N ASP A 160 23.75 -1.34 32.80
CA ASP A 160 24.92 -0.86 32.06
C ASP A 160 24.98 -1.46 30.65
N GLN A 161 24.67 -2.75 30.50
CA GLN A 161 24.61 -3.42 29.20
C GLN A 161 23.48 -2.84 28.33
N MET A 162 22.32 -2.59 28.89
CA MET A 162 21.19 -1.94 28.21
C MET A 162 21.56 -0.52 27.75
N LYS A 163 22.25 0.23 28.61
CA LYS A 163 22.66 1.60 28.31
C LYS A 163 23.69 1.66 27.17
N ILE A 164 24.72 0.81 27.19
CA ILE A 164 25.71 0.75 26.10
C ILE A 164 25.07 0.28 24.80
N GLY A 165 24.14 -0.68 24.86
CA GLY A 165 23.34 -1.13 23.71
C GLY A 165 22.50 0.00 23.11
N SER A 166 21.87 0.81 23.95
CA SER A 166 21.08 1.97 23.50
C SER A 166 21.96 3.06 22.85
N MET A 167 23.15 3.35 23.44
CA MET A 167 24.09 4.30 22.86
C MET A 167 24.62 3.83 21.50
N LEU A 168 24.95 2.55 21.40
CA LEU A 168 25.39 1.95 20.13
C LEU A 168 24.31 1.99 19.07
N LYS A 169 23.07 1.62 19.44
CA LYS A 169 21.92 1.70 18.53
C LYS A 169 21.72 3.13 18.01
N LYS A 170 21.75 4.12 18.88
CA LYS A 170 21.62 5.53 18.49
C LYS A 170 22.71 5.95 17.50
N ALA A 171 23.97 5.61 17.74
CA ALA A 171 25.07 5.91 16.87
C ALA A 171 24.93 5.24 15.48
N LEU A 172 24.42 3.99 15.44
CA LEU A 172 24.13 3.27 14.20
C LEU A 172 22.97 3.92 13.45
N ASP A 173 21.90 4.32 14.14
CA ASP A 173 20.74 4.98 13.52
C ASP A 173 21.14 6.35 12.94
N GLU A 174 21.91 7.17 13.65
CA GLU A 174 22.43 8.46 13.15
C GLU A 174 23.31 8.29 11.90
N ARG A 175 24.16 7.25 11.86
CA ARG A 175 24.97 6.94 10.68
C ARG A 175 24.08 6.51 9.51
N ARG A 176 23.09 5.63 9.76
CA ARG A 176 22.12 5.18 8.76
C ARG A 176 21.40 6.37 8.16
N ASP A 177 20.83 7.24 8.98
CA ASP A 177 20.09 8.42 8.55
C ASP A 177 20.93 9.34 7.68
N LYS A 178 22.21 9.53 8.02
CA LYS A 178 23.14 10.33 7.22
C LYS A 178 23.33 9.75 5.81
N PHE A 179 23.58 8.45 5.70
CA PHE A 179 23.76 7.79 4.40
C PHE A 179 22.45 7.74 3.62
N ALA A 180 21.34 7.42 4.29
CA ALA A 180 20.02 7.38 3.68
C ALA A 180 19.62 8.73 3.09
N LYS A 181 19.84 9.81 3.85
CA LYS A 181 19.59 11.17 3.38
C LYS A 181 20.46 11.53 2.18
N GLU A 182 21.73 11.19 2.21
CA GLU A 182 22.65 11.49 1.10
C GLU A 182 22.24 10.75 -0.18
N ILE A 183 21.86 9.46 -0.08
CA ILE A 183 21.37 8.67 -1.22
C ILE A 183 20.08 9.27 -1.76
N GLN A 184 19.11 9.54 -0.89
CA GLN A 184 17.83 10.13 -1.26
C GLN A 184 18.01 11.51 -1.93
N ASP A 185 18.84 12.39 -1.36
CA ASP A 185 19.08 13.74 -1.89
C ASP A 185 19.73 13.73 -3.28
N ASN A 186 20.54 12.72 -3.58
CA ASN A 186 21.16 12.56 -4.90
C ASN A 186 20.19 11.97 -5.92
N LEU A 187 19.33 11.04 -5.54
CA LEU A 187 18.42 10.33 -6.47
C LEU A 187 17.11 11.09 -6.71
N LYS A 188 16.62 11.88 -5.75
CA LYS A 188 15.34 12.61 -5.89
C LYS A 188 15.29 13.59 -7.07
N THR A 189 16.42 14.04 -7.60
CA THR A 189 16.46 14.93 -8.76
C THR A 189 16.26 14.19 -10.09
N PHE A 190 16.34 12.87 -10.09
CA PHE A 190 16.16 11.99 -11.25
C PHE A 190 14.81 11.26 -11.26
N CYS A 191 13.96 11.48 -10.27
CA CYS A 191 12.63 10.87 -10.17
C CYS A 191 11.52 11.94 -10.10
N VAL A 192 10.29 11.50 -10.34
CA VAL A 192 9.08 12.33 -10.22
C VAL A 192 8.59 12.31 -8.78
N ASP A 193 8.68 11.14 -8.13
CA ASP A 193 8.24 10.91 -6.75
C ASP A 193 9.05 9.76 -6.15
N PHE A 194 9.05 9.64 -4.82
CA PHE A 194 9.68 8.52 -4.12
C PHE A 194 8.90 8.16 -2.85
N LYS A 195 8.96 6.89 -2.46
CA LYS A 195 8.41 6.39 -1.19
C LYS A 195 9.45 5.58 -0.43
N THR A 196 9.62 5.91 0.84
CA THR A 196 10.50 5.16 1.75
C THR A 196 9.71 4.00 2.35
N HIS A 197 10.28 2.80 2.29
CA HIS A 197 9.74 1.60 2.90
C HIS A 197 10.44 1.29 4.22
N GLU A 198 9.79 0.46 5.05
CA GLU A 198 10.39 -0.04 6.28
C GLU A 198 11.65 -0.86 5.97
N LEU A 199 12.64 -0.71 6.84
CA LEU A 199 13.86 -1.50 6.78
C LEU A 199 13.57 -2.92 7.28
N MET A 200 14.00 -3.94 6.54
CA MET A 200 13.70 -5.33 6.86
C MET A 200 14.62 -5.90 7.95
N ASP A 201 15.83 -5.34 8.11
CA ASP A 201 16.81 -5.74 9.10
C ASP A 201 17.77 -4.57 9.44
N ASP A 202 18.61 -4.78 10.45
CA ASP A 202 19.58 -3.78 10.94
C ASP A 202 20.73 -3.51 9.94
N LYS A 203 20.93 -4.37 8.97
CA LYS A 203 21.98 -4.19 7.93
C LYS A 203 21.51 -3.27 6.84
N MET A 204 20.21 -3.11 6.66
CA MET A 204 19.63 -2.27 5.63
C MET A 204 19.76 -0.79 5.98
N VAL A 205 20.23 0.01 5.03
CA VAL A 205 20.41 1.47 5.18
C VAL A 205 19.28 2.24 4.51
N VAL A 206 18.92 1.85 3.29
CA VAL A 206 17.76 2.40 2.56
C VAL A 206 16.94 1.30 1.92
N ASN A 207 15.64 1.56 1.85
CA ASN A 207 14.65 0.80 1.09
C ASN A 207 13.68 1.83 0.51
N ILE A 208 13.92 2.28 -0.72
CA ILE A 208 13.21 3.39 -1.33
C ILE A 208 12.76 2.99 -2.73
N ALA A 209 11.47 3.16 -3.00
CA ALA A 209 10.90 3.10 -4.34
C ALA A 209 10.95 4.49 -4.99
N PHE A 210 11.40 4.57 -6.23
CA PHE A 210 11.46 5.78 -7.04
C PHE A 210 10.56 5.66 -8.26
N LEU A 211 9.71 6.65 -8.48
CA LEU A 211 8.91 6.77 -9.70
C LEU A 211 9.70 7.59 -10.72
N VAL A 212 10.16 6.95 -11.77
CA VAL A 212 11.10 7.51 -12.75
C VAL A 212 10.44 7.57 -14.13
N ASP A 213 10.64 8.67 -14.86
CA ASP A 213 10.26 8.74 -16.28
C ASP A 213 11.10 7.74 -17.09
N LYS A 214 10.48 6.99 -18.00
CA LYS A 214 11.17 5.94 -18.80
C LYS A 214 12.38 6.48 -19.58
N ASP A 215 12.27 7.70 -20.06
CA ASP A 215 13.34 8.41 -20.80
C ASP A 215 14.50 8.88 -19.92
N LYS A 216 14.28 9.01 -18.61
CA LYS A 216 15.33 9.34 -17.62
C LYS A 216 15.95 8.14 -16.92
N ARG A 217 15.52 6.94 -17.27
CA ARG A 217 16.02 5.71 -16.64
C ARG A 217 17.53 5.58 -16.69
N GLU A 218 18.12 5.80 -17.85
CA GLU A 218 19.58 5.67 -18.02
C GLU A 218 20.36 6.65 -17.13
N ASP A 219 19.87 7.87 -16.97
CA ASP A 219 20.49 8.88 -16.10
C ASP A 219 20.34 8.50 -14.62
N PHE A 220 19.17 7.94 -14.25
CA PHE A 220 18.94 7.41 -12.92
C PHE A 220 19.90 6.23 -12.62
N ASP A 221 20.01 5.26 -13.52
CA ASP A 221 20.88 4.09 -13.36
C ASP A 221 22.35 4.52 -13.23
N LYS A 222 22.84 5.45 -14.08
CA LYS A 222 24.19 6.05 -13.95
C LYS A 222 24.41 6.71 -12.59
N LYS A 223 23.39 7.42 -12.09
CA LYS A 223 23.50 8.06 -10.77
C LYS A 223 23.60 7.07 -9.64
N VAL A 224 22.87 5.95 -9.72
CA VAL A 224 23.00 4.86 -8.76
C VAL A 224 24.40 4.23 -8.82
N GLU A 225 24.94 4.02 -10.02
CA GLU A 225 26.31 3.50 -10.20
C GLU A 225 27.36 4.45 -9.61
N GLU A 226 27.22 5.77 -9.79
CA GLU A 226 28.09 6.78 -9.16
C GLU A 226 28.03 6.69 -7.63
N LEU A 227 26.83 6.55 -7.06
CA LEU A 227 26.65 6.38 -5.61
C LEU A 227 27.24 5.06 -5.12
N ASN A 228 27.03 3.96 -5.86
CA ASN A 228 27.63 2.68 -5.54
C ASN A 228 29.17 2.76 -5.55
N ALA A 229 29.77 3.40 -6.56
CA ALA A 229 31.22 3.62 -6.61
C ALA A 229 31.71 4.50 -5.45
N LYS A 230 30.96 5.56 -5.11
CA LYS A 230 31.30 6.45 -3.98
C LYS A 230 31.26 5.74 -2.63
N PHE A 231 30.34 4.81 -2.43
CA PHE A 231 30.15 4.09 -1.16
C PHE A 231 30.64 2.64 -1.19
N ASN A 232 31.42 2.26 -2.22
CA ASN A 232 31.80 0.88 -2.54
C ASN A 232 32.33 0.06 -1.34
N GLU A 233 33.10 0.67 -0.45
CA GLU A 233 33.63 -0.03 0.73
C GLU A 233 32.63 -0.10 1.91
N LYS A 234 31.57 0.71 1.89
CA LYS A 234 30.65 0.88 3.02
C LYS A 234 29.28 0.31 2.76
N LEU A 235 28.78 0.42 1.54
CA LEU A 235 27.42 0.03 1.17
C LEU A 235 27.41 -0.86 -0.07
N ASN A 236 26.51 -1.84 -0.08
CA ASN A 236 26.14 -2.65 -1.22
C ASN A 236 24.79 -2.17 -1.74
N PHE A 237 24.73 -1.73 -3.00
CA PHE A 237 23.49 -1.31 -3.65
C PHE A 237 22.86 -2.46 -4.43
N ARG A 238 21.55 -2.53 -4.38
CA ARG A 238 20.72 -3.38 -5.21
C ARG A 238 19.56 -2.58 -5.78
N CYS A 239 19.42 -2.58 -7.10
CA CYS A 239 18.29 -2.00 -7.80
C CYS A 239 17.38 -3.11 -8.34
N VAL A 240 16.08 -2.93 -8.22
CA VAL A 240 15.07 -3.82 -8.77
C VAL A 240 14.14 -3.00 -9.64
N GLY A 241 13.99 -3.36 -10.88
CA GLY A 241 13.14 -2.66 -11.85
C GLY A 241 13.60 -2.88 -13.30
N PRO A 242 12.84 -2.43 -14.29
CA PRO A 242 11.63 -1.62 -14.18
C PRO A 242 10.44 -2.41 -13.60
N LEU A 243 9.74 -1.83 -12.64
CA LEU A 243 8.53 -2.38 -12.05
C LEU A 243 7.31 -1.52 -12.42
N PRO A 244 6.10 -2.10 -12.42
CA PRO A 244 4.88 -1.30 -12.35
C PRO A 244 4.87 -0.49 -11.04
N PRO A 245 4.12 0.63 -10.96
CA PRO A 245 4.19 1.53 -9.80
C PRO A 245 3.47 0.97 -8.56
N TYR A 246 3.90 -0.18 -8.05
CA TYR A 246 3.32 -0.88 -6.89
C TYR A 246 3.26 -0.02 -5.65
N SER A 247 4.34 0.72 -5.38
CA SER A 247 4.46 1.54 -4.19
C SER A 247 3.60 2.80 -4.26
N PHE A 248 3.22 3.25 -5.46
CA PHE A 248 2.54 4.53 -5.68
C PHE A 248 1.05 4.36 -5.95
N TYR A 249 0.67 3.40 -6.80
CA TYR A 249 -0.67 3.29 -7.36
C TYR A 249 -1.18 1.85 -7.44
N THR A 250 -1.05 1.09 -6.37
CA THR A 250 -1.73 -0.21 -6.28
C THR A 250 -3.21 0.01 -5.97
N LEU A 251 -4.09 -0.54 -6.80
CA LEU A 251 -5.53 -0.48 -6.54
C LEU A 251 -5.99 -1.54 -5.55
N GLU A 252 -6.90 -1.15 -4.71
CA GLU A 252 -7.65 -2.01 -3.80
C GLU A 252 -9.13 -1.91 -4.11
N ILE A 253 -9.81 -3.05 -4.14
CA ILE A 253 -11.25 -3.15 -4.30
C ILE A 253 -11.84 -3.59 -2.96
N LYS A 254 -12.89 -2.90 -2.55
CA LYS A 254 -13.64 -3.25 -1.36
C LYS A 254 -15.11 -3.37 -1.71
N THR A 255 -15.64 -4.57 -1.54
CA THR A 255 -17.08 -4.81 -1.63
C THR A 255 -17.71 -4.53 -0.27
N LEU A 256 -18.62 -3.57 -0.22
CA LEU A 256 -19.37 -3.18 0.97
C LEU A 256 -20.72 -3.85 0.96
N LYS A 257 -20.94 -4.78 1.86
CA LYS A 257 -22.22 -5.50 1.98
C LYS A 257 -23.26 -4.59 2.64
N ASN A 258 -24.50 -4.64 2.13
CA ASN A 258 -25.60 -3.86 2.69
C ASN A 258 -25.80 -4.11 4.20
N GLU A 259 -25.60 -5.35 4.65
CA GLU A 259 -25.69 -5.72 6.06
C GLU A 259 -24.63 -5.01 6.92
N GLU A 260 -23.41 -4.83 6.39
CA GLU A 260 -22.34 -4.11 7.09
C GLU A 260 -22.65 -2.61 7.18
N VAL A 261 -23.23 -2.04 6.12
CA VAL A 261 -23.67 -0.63 6.10
C VAL A 261 -24.80 -0.42 7.10
N ASP A 262 -25.80 -1.30 7.13
CA ASP A 262 -26.91 -1.25 8.08
C ASP A 262 -26.42 -1.39 9.54
N TRP A 263 -25.46 -2.30 9.78
CA TRP A 263 -24.83 -2.44 11.09
C TRP A 263 -24.10 -1.15 11.50
N ALA A 264 -23.34 -0.56 10.59
CA ALA A 264 -22.60 0.66 10.85
C ALA A 264 -23.52 1.87 11.13
N LYS A 265 -24.64 2.00 10.40
CA LYS A 265 -25.67 2.99 10.68
C LYS A 265 -26.21 2.85 12.11
N LYS A 266 -26.62 1.64 12.48
CA LYS A 266 -27.14 1.35 13.83
C LYS A 266 -26.12 1.65 14.91
N LYS A 267 -24.84 1.29 14.69
CA LYS A 267 -23.76 1.51 15.66
C LYS A 267 -23.50 3.00 15.91
N LEU A 268 -23.58 3.83 14.87
CA LEU A 268 -23.44 5.30 15.01
C LEU A 268 -24.74 6.01 15.40
N GLY A 269 -25.87 5.28 15.53
CA GLY A 269 -27.17 5.85 15.87
C GLY A 269 -27.77 6.71 14.76
N ILE A 270 -27.48 6.38 13.49
CA ILE A 270 -28.03 7.05 12.31
C ILE A 270 -29.30 6.31 11.91
N LEU A 271 -30.44 6.95 12.14
CA LEU A 271 -31.75 6.36 11.89
C LEU A 271 -32.35 6.74 10.53
N ASN A 272 -31.83 7.83 9.93
CA ASN A 272 -32.34 8.34 8.67
C ASN A 272 -31.76 7.58 7.48
N ASP A 273 -32.56 7.37 6.43
CA ASP A 273 -32.11 6.75 5.18
C ASP A 273 -31.34 7.71 4.28
N ILE A 274 -31.43 9.02 4.55
CA ILE A 274 -30.68 10.06 3.86
C ILE A 274 -29.94 10.89 4.91
N THR A 275 -28.61 10.93 4.83
CA THR A 275 -27.77 11.70 5.74
C THR A 275 -26.59 12.31 5.00
N GLY A 276 -26.00 13.36 5.53
CA GLY A 276 -24.81 14.01 4.97
C GLY A 276 -23.51 13.45 5.57
N LYS A 277 -22.38 13.64 4.88
CA LYS A 277 -21.06 13.29 5.40
C LYS A 277 -20.78 13.95 6.75
N ASP A 278 -21.20 15.19 6.94
CA ASP A 278 -21.04 15.91 8.19
C ASP A 278 -21.87 15.32 9.33
N GLU A 279 -23.05 14.79 9.04
CA GLU A 279 -23.88 14.10 10.04
C GLU A 279 -23.24 12.78 10.47
N ILE A 280 -22.67 12.02 9.53
CA ILE A 280 -21.91 10.79 9.84
C ILE A 280 -20.73 11.13 10.74
N LYS A 281 -19.96 12.18 10.42
CA LYS A 281 -18.84 12.64 11.21
C LYS A 281 -19.23 13.07 12.61
N LYS A 282 -20.32 13.84 12.75
CA LYS A 282 -20.88 14.25 14.04
C LYS A 282 -21.38 13.06 14.86
N ALA A 283 -22.04 12.10 14.22
CA ALA A 283 -22.49 10.87 14.86
C ALA A 283 -21.31 10.04 15.39
N TYR A 284 -20.27 9.88 14.57
CA TYR A 284 -19.01 9.25 14.98
C TYR A 284 -18.37 9.96 16.18
N GLN A 285 -18.22 11.28 16.13
CA GLN A 285 -17.62 12.05 17.23
C GLN A 285 -18.36 11.87 18.55
N ARG A 286 -19.71 11.85 18.52
CA ARG A 286 -20.53 11.60 19.71
C ARG A 286 -20.31 10.21 20.28
N GLN A 287 -20.34 9.17 19.41
CA GLN A 287 -20.16 7.79 19.84
C GLN A 287 -18.72 7.51 20.31
N ALA A 288 -17.73 8.01 19.57
CA ALA A 288 -16.31 7.87 19.94
C ALA A 288 -16.03 8.53 21.30
N PHE A 289 -16.61 9.71 21.56
CA PHE A 289 -16.47 10.38 22.86
C PHE A 289 -17.10 9.60 24.01
N SER A 290 -18.28 9.00 23.78
CA SER A 290 -19.00 8.23 24.82
C SER A 290 -18.36 6.87 25.12
N THR A 291 -17.72 6.24 24.14
CA THR A 291 -17.10 4.90 24.27
C THR A 291 -15.59 4.94 24.53
N HIS A 292 -14.96 6.13 24.57
CA HIS A 292 -13.51 6.26 24.70
C HIS A 292 -13.00 5.56 25.98
N PRO A 293 -11.96 4.71 25.92
CA PRO A 293 -11.42 3.97 27.07
C PRO A 293 -11.01 4.88 28.22
N ASP A 294 -10.37 6.02 27.95
CA ASP A 294 -9.94 6.98 28.98
C ASP A 294 -11.10 7.60 29.75
N LYS A 295 -12.31 7.62 29.18
CA LYS A 295 -13.51 8.12 29.83
C LYS A 295 -14.31 7.05 30.53
N ASN A 296 -14.06 5.80 30.18
CA ASN A 296 -14.74 4.63 30.73
C ASN A 296 -13.75 3.62 31.32
N PRO A 297 -12.85 4.02 32.24
CA PRO A 297 -11.78 3.17 32.74
C PRO A 297 -12.28 1.93 33.48
N ASN A 298 -13.53 1.96 33.95
CA ASN A 298 -14.16 0.85 34.67
C ASN A 298 -14.98 -0.08 33.77
N ASN A 299 -15.07 0.19 32.47
CA ASN A 299 -15.78 -0.67 31.52
C ASN A 299 -14.77 -1.60 30.79
N PRO A 300 -14.76 -2.90 31.10
CA PRO A 300 -13.84 -3.84 30.45
C PRO A 300 -14.08 -4.01 28.96
N CYS A 301 -15.23 -3.53 28.43
CA CYS A 301 -15.57 -3.58 27.02
C CYS A 301 -15.32 -2.26 26.28
N ALA A 302 -14.85 -1.20 26.95
CA ALA A 302 -14.71 0.13 26.36
C ALA A 302 -13.82 0.15 25.11
N GLU A 303 -12.70 -0.56 25.13
CA GLU A 303 -11.79 -0.67 23.99
C GLU A 303 -12.49 -1.32 22.78
N LYS A 304 -13.17 -2.44 23.00
CA LYS A 304 -13.94 -3.14 21.97
C LYS A 304 -15.07 -2.27 21.40
N GLU A 305 -15.80 -1.58 22.27
CA GLU A 305 -16.89 -0.68 21.84
C GLU A 305 -16.36 0.49 21.01
N PHE A 306 -15.22 1.05 21.40
CA PHE A 306 -14.54 2.12 20.68
C PHE A 306 -14.04 1.64 19.29
N ASP A 307 -13.45 0.45 19.23
CA ASP A 307 -13.03 -0.17 17.97
C ASP A 307 -14.21 -0.43 17.02
N GLU A 308 -15.34 -0.89 17.55
CA GLU A 308 -16.58 -1.07 16.77
C GLU A 308 -17.11 0.27 16.23
N VAL A 309 -17.02 1.36 17.00
CA VAL A 309 -17.40 2.71 16.54
C VAL A 309 -16.48 3.20 15.43
N ASN A 310 -15.15 2.99 15.58
CA ASN A 310 -14.18 3.32 14.53
C ASN A 310 -14.43 2.52 13.25
N LYS A 311 -14.71 1.21 13.39
CA LYS A 311 -15.05 0.34 12.25
C LYS A 311 -16.32 0.80 11.55
N ALA A 312 -17.36 1.16 12.30
CA ALA A 312 -18.61 1.65 11.74
C ALA A 312 -18.42 2.95 10.94
N TYR A 313 -17.66 3.89 11.49
CA TYR A 313 -17.32 5.13 10.77
C TYR A 313 -16.59 4.86 9.46
N LYS A 314 -15.59 3.98 9.48
CA LYS A 314 -14.82 3.60 8.28
C LYS A 314 -15.71 2.99 7.20
N ILE A 315 -16.64 2.09 7.58
CA ILE A 315 -17.59 1.48 6.63
C ILE A 315 -18.46 2.56 5.97
N LEU A 316 -19.01 3.50 6.74
CA LEU A 316 -19.86 4.56 6.18
C LEU A 316 -19.07 5.58 5.35
N ALA A 317 -17.84 5.90 5.74
CA ALA A 317 -16.97 6.75 4.93
C ALA A 317 -16.64 6.09 3.58
N ASP A 318 -16.27 4.80 3.58
CA ASP A 318 -16.00 4.03 2.36
C ASP A 318 -17.26 3.95 1.48
N TYR A 319 -18.45 3.77 2.10
CA TYR A 319 -19.74 3.74 1.39
C TYR A 319 -20.02 5.08 0.69
N CYS A 320 -19.75 6.22 1.34
CA CYS A 320 -19.90 7.54 0.72
C CYS A 320 -19.04 7.70 -0.54
N VAL A 321 -17.78 7.25 -0.48
CA VAL A 321 -16.88 7.31 -1.64
C VAL A 321 -17.37 6.38 -2.76
N ALA A 322 -17.83 5.18 -2.42
CA ALA A 322 -18.39 4.25 -3.42
C ALA A 322 -19.61 4.84 -4.15
N LEU A 323 -20.47 5.57 -3.41
CA LEU A 323 -21.63 6.27 -3.99
C LEU A 323 -21.22 7.38 -4.96
N GLU A 324 -20.19 8.15 -4.61
CA GLU A 324 -19.65 9.21 -5.48
C GLU A 324 -19.07 8.62 -6.78
N GLN A 325 -18.37 7.50 -6.67
CA GLN A 325 -17.84 6.78 -7.84
C GLN A 325 -18.94 6.22 -8.74
N ALA A 326 -20.01 5.72 -8.16
CA ALA A 326 -21.14 5.17 -8.92
C ALA A 326 -21.97 6.24 -9.65
N ASN A 327 -21.93 7.51 -9.18
CA ASN A 327 -22.71 8.62 -9.73
C ASN A 327 -21.81 9.82 -10.11
N PRO A 328 -20.92 9.70 -11.11
CA PRO A 328 -20.00 10.75 -11.50
C PRO A 328 -20.67 12.00 -12.12
N VAL A 329 -21.96 11.93 -12.49
CA VAL A 329 -22.71 12.99 -13.17
C VAL A 329 -23.47 13.87 -12.15
N ARG A 330 -22.81 14.31 -11.08
CA ARG A 330 -23.26 15.48 -10.33
C ARG A 330 -22.44 16.67 -10.78
N ASP A 331 -22.76 17.12 -12.02
CA ASP A 331 -22.13 18.24 -12.70
C ASP A 331 -22.02 19.51 -11.82
N GLU A 332 -20.89 20.21 -12.01
CA GLU A 332 -20.57 21.56 -11.50
C GLU A 332 -21.64 22.63 -11.79
N LYS A 333 -22.71 22.31 -12.51
CA LYS A 333 -23.77 23.26 -12.90
C LYS A 333 -24.86 23.48 -11.84
N SER A 334 -24.85 22.76 -10.70
CA SER A 334 -25.80 23.00 -9.61
C SER A 334 -25.23 23.86 -8.46
N LEU A 335 -24.18 24.63 -8.70
CA LEU A 335 -23.52 25.50 -7.72
C LEU A 335 -24.34 26.72 -7.27
N HIS A 336 -25.60 26.84 -7.68
CA HIS A 336 -26.49 27.92 -7.21
C HIS A 336 -27.81 27.33 -6.69
N GLY A 337 -27.83 27.06 -5.40
CA GLY A 337 -29.08 26.94 -4.63
C GLY A 337 -29.29 25.60 -3.90
N THR A 338 -29.17 25.71 -2.58
CA THR A 338 -29.68 24.83 -1.52
C THR A 338 -28.93 23.53 -1.20
N ASN A 339 -28.63 23.37 0.09
CA ASN A 339 -28.12 22.29 0.93
C ASN A 339 -28.53 20.81 0.61
N GLN A 340 -28.76 20.43 -0.63
CA GLN A 340 -29.10 19.07 -1.03
C GLN A 340 -27.90 18.22 -1.49
N GLN A 341 -26.71 18.85 -1.72
CA GLN A 341 -25.55 18.18 -2.28
C GLN A 341 -24.82 17.21 -1.33
N ASP A 342 -25.05 17.33 -0.02
CA ASP A 342 -24.35 16.52 0.99
C ASP A 342 -25.18 15.31 1.49
N LYS A 343 -26.35 15.07 0.93
CA LYS A 343 -27.22 13.97 1.37
C LYS A 343 -26.87 12.66 0.68
N ILE A 344 -26.52 11.67 1.47
CA ILE A 344 -26.18 10.31 1.02
C ILE A 344 -27.42 9.44 1.18
N PRO A 345 -27.98 8.93 0.09
CA PRO A 345 -29.06 7.98 0.19
C PRO A 345 -28.50 6.62 0.64
N PHE A 346 -29.04 6.09 1.73
CA PHE A 346 -28.86 4.69 2.13
C PHE A 346 -29.97 3.83 1.53
N ASP A 347 -30.37 4.13 0.29
CA ASP A 347 -31.45 3.43 -0.37
C ASP A 347 -30.97 2.08 -0.92
N ARG A 348 -31.59 0.99 -0.44
CA ARG A 348 -31.31 -0.37 -0.90
C ARG A 348 -31.64 -0.58 -2.38
N GLU A 349 -32.51 0.24 -2.97
CA GLU A 349 -32.83 0.12 -4.40
C GLU A 349 -31.73 0.65 -5.31
N MET A 350 -30.91 1.61 -4.84
CA MET A 350 -29.73 2.07 -5.58
C MET A 350 -28.60 1.04 -5.61
N PHE A 351 -28.54 0.17 -4.61
CA PHE A 351 -27.61 -0.95 -4.55
C PHE A 351 -28.40 -2.23 -4.35
N LYS A 352 -29.08 -2.70 -5.40
CA LYS A 352 -29.65 -4.07 -5.42
C LYS A 352 -28.60 -5.12 -5.11
N GLU A 353 -27.33 -4.76 -5.29
CA GLU A 353 -26.13 -5.52 -5.04
C GLU A 353 -25.18 -4.72 -4.13
N ASN A 354 -24.12 -5.36 -3.63
CA ASN A 354 -23.11 -4.75 -2.77
C ASN A 354 -22.46 -3.52 -3.44
N ALA A 355 -22.20 -2.48 -2.67
CA ALA A 355 -21.46 -1.33 -3.17
C ALA A 355 -19.97 -1.70 -3.43
N ILE A 356 -19.43 -1.31 -4.57
CA ILE A 356 -18.04 -1.54 -4.93
C ILE A 356 -17.29 -0.22 -4.82
N LEU A 357 -16.25 -0.21 -3.99
CA LEU A 357 -15.30 0.88 -3.84
C LEU A 357 -13.99 0.51 -4.53
N VAL A 358 -13.54 1.35 -5.45
CA VAL A 358 -12.21 1.27 -6.05
C VAL A 358 -11.37 2.42 -5.50
N ARG A 359 -10.20 2.13 -4.92
CA ARG A 359 -9.32 3.16 -4.37
C ARG A 359 -7.85 2.80 -4.53
N VAL A 360 -6.99 3.82 -4.44
CA VAL A 360 -5.54 3.60 -4.29
C VAL A 360 -5.27 3.11 -2.87
N ARG A 361 -4.47 2.06 -2.75
CA ARG A 361 -3.99 1.56 -1.45
C ARG A 361 -3.07 2.60 -0.82
N GLU A 362 -3.35 2.96 0.42
CA GLU A 362 -2.47 3.77 1.28
C GLU A 362 -1.29 2.96 1.81
#